data_d10ae2bade8e53f3b58cf48d8edffda2
#
_entry.id   d10ae2bade8e53f3b58cf48d8edffda2
#
_cell.length_a   1.000
_cell.length_b   1.000
_cell.length_c   1.000
_cell.angle_alpha   90.00
_cell.angle_beta   90.00
_cell.angle_gamma   90.00
#
_symmetry.space_group_name_H-M   'P 1'
#
loop_
_entity.id
_entity.type
_entity.pdbx_description
1 polymer ?
#
loop_
_entity_poly.entity_id
_entity_poly.type
_entity_poly.pdbx_seq_one_letter_code
_entity_poly.pdbx_strand_id
1 'polypeptide(L)'
;LFLALGKDPLQSFKVFFVEPLTSSYGWSELLIKACPLILIAQGLAIGFKARIYNIGAEGQLIVGALAGGGIAIQFGDSGAAWVLPAMVLAGAVGGALWGAIPALLKTRFNAEETLTTLMLAYVASLLLSYMVNGPWRDPEGMNFPQSVMFADGALFPILLEGSRVN
;
A
#
# COMPACT_ATOMS: atom_id res chain seq x y z
N LEU A 1 -18.63 -6.68 25.64
CA LEU A 1 -17.55 -7.63 25.39
C LEU A 1 -16.48 -7.57 26.49
N PHE A 2 -15.81 -6.40 26.74
CA PHE A 2 -14.72 -6.26 27.73
C PHE A 2 -15.16 -6.63 29.14
N LEU A 3 -16.33 -6.17 29.59
CA LEU A 3 -16.91 -6.55 30.89
C LEU A 3 -17.15 -8.06 31.02
N ALA A 4 -17.61 -8.71 29.96
CA ALA A 4 -17.82 -10.15 29.93
C ALA A 4 -16.50 -10.97 30.02
N LEU A 5 -15.38 -10.35 29.63
CA LEU A 5 -14.03 -10.89 29.72
C LEU A 5 -13.29 -10.47 30.99
N GLY A 6 -13.99 -9.83 31.95
CA GLY A 6 -13.41 -9.37 33.23
C GLY A 6 -12.38 -8.22 33.05
N LYS A 7 -12.43 -7.49 31.93
CA LYS A 7 -11.55 -6.34 31.66
C LYS A 7 -12.30 -5.03 31.82
N ASP A 8 -11.62 -4.02 32.34
CA ASP A 8 -12.18 -2.68 32.47
C ASP A 8 -12.31 -2.04 31.06
N PRO A 9 -13.53 -1.67 30.63
CA PRO A 9 -13.75 -1.05 29.33
C PRO A 9 -13.04 0.29 29.17
N LEU A 10 -12.94 1.08 30.22
CA LEU A 10 -12.30 2.39 30.23
C LEU A 10 -10.79 2.26 30.04
N GLN A 11 -10.16 1.34 30.75
CA GLN A 11 -8.75 1.02 30.59
C GLN A 11 -8.45 0.48 29.20
N SER A 12 -9.31 -0.42 28.69
CA SER A 12 -9.16 -0.96 27.34
C SER A 12 -9.26 0.15 26.27
N PHE A 13 -10.20 1.07 26.44
CA PHE A 13 -10.34 2.22 25.54
C PHE A 13 -9.10 3.14 25.59
N LYS A 14 -8.56 3.40 26.77
CA LYS A 14 -7.35 4.19 26.94
C LYS A 14 -6.14 3.56 26.23
N VAL A 15 -5.96 2.26 26.38
CA VAL A 15 -4.87 1.52 25.73
C VAL A 15 -4.99 1.57 24.20
N PHE A 16 -6.20 1.43 23.65
CA PHE A 16 -6.42 1.43 22.21
C PHE A 16 -6.30 2.80 21.54
N PHE A 17 -6.80 3.86 22.21
CA PHE A 17 -6.92 5.16 21.57
C PHE A 17 -5.96 6.22 22.12
N VAL A 18 -5.59 6.14 23.38
CA VAL A 18 -4.76 7.17 24.02
C VAL A 18 -3.27 6.76 24.03
N GLU A 19 -2.94 5.53 24.39
CA GLU A 19 -1.54 5.10 24.45
C GLU A 19 -0.76 5.28 23.13
N PRO A 20 -1.30 4.95 21.96
CA PRO A 20 -0.59 5.19 20.70
C PRO A 20 -0.26 6.66 20.45
N LEU A 21 -1.07 7.58 21.00
CA LEU A 21 -0.87 9.02 20.87
C LEU A 21 0.12 9.61 21.88
N THR A 22 0.50 8.86 22.93
CA THR A 22 1.39 9.33 23.99
C THR A 22 2.85 8.96 23.77
N SER A 23 3.14 8.03 22.86
CA SER A 23 4.50 7.58 22.58
C SER A 23 5.02 8.09 21.23
N SER A 24 6.30 8.42 21.14
CA SER A 24 6.96 8.79 19.86
C SER A 24 6.90 7.64 18.85
N TYR A 25 7.00 6.40 19.32
CA TYR A 25 6.82 5.22 18.48
C TYR A 25 5.40 5.13 17.90
N GLY A 26 4.37 5.36 18.71
CA GLY A 26 2.98 5.36 18.25
C GLY A 26 2.72 6.43 17.17
N TRP A 27 3.30 7.63 17.33
CA TRP A 27 3.22 8.66 16.30
C TRP A 27 3.91 8.24 14.99
N SER A 28 5.08 7.61 15.08
CA SER A 28 5.77 7.11 13.88
C SER A 28 4.96 6.06 13.13
N GLU A 29 4.34 5.12 13.84
CA GLU A 29 3.47 4.10 13.23
C GLU A 29 2.20 4.72 12.60
N LEU A 30 1.64 5.75 13.23
CA LEU A 30 0.51 6.50 12.65
C LEU A 30 0.91 7.21 11.35
N LEU A 31 2.09 7.85 11.32
CA LEU A 31 2.59 8.53 10.13
C LEU A 31 2.81 7.56 8.96
N ILE A 32 3.43 6.39 9.21
CA ILE A 32 3.65 5.36 8.19
C ILE A 32 2.31 4.93 7.56
N LYS A 33 1.28 4.74 8.38
CA LYS A 33 -0.04 4.33 7.89
C LYS A 33 -0.82 5.48 7.25
N ALA A 34 -0.65 6.70 7.74
CA ALA A 34 -1.35 7.87 7.23
C ALA A 34 -0.81 8.34 5.87
N CYS A 35 0.50 8.22 5.62
CA CYS A 35 1.15 8.70 4.41
C CYS A 35 0.49 8.16 3.12
N PRO A 36 0.36 6.85 2.90
CA PRO A 36 -0.30 6.33 1.69
C PRO A 36 -1.78 6.74 1.61
N LEU A 37 -2.48 6.81 2.74
CA LEU A 37 -3.88 7.24 2.76
C LEU A 37 -4.04 8.71 2.35
N ILE A 38 -3.14 9.59 2.80
CA ILE A 38 -3.13 11.01 2.44
C ILE A 38 -2.86 11.17 0.94
N LEU A 39 -1.90 10.43 0.37
CA LEU A 39 -1.60 10.46 -1.06
C LEU A 39 -2.80 10.00 -1.90
N ILE A 40 -3.44 8.90 -1.50
CA ILE A 40 -4.66 8.41 -2.15
C ILE A 40 -5.78 9.45 -2.07
N ALA A 41 -6.01 10.02 -0.89
CA ALA A 41 -7.07 11.01 -0.67
C ALA A 41 -6.89 12.26 -1.54
N GLN A 42 -5.66 12.73 -1.74
CA GLN A 42 -5.38 13.86 -2.63
C GLN A 42 -5.71 13.53 -4.08
N GLY A 43 -5.33 12.34 -4.56
CA GLY A 43 -5.68 11.88 -5.90
C GLY A 43 -7.21 11.75 -6.10
N LEU A 44 -7.91 11.16 -5.12
CA LEU A 44 -9.36 11.04 -5.15
C LEU A 44 -10.06 12.40 -5.10
N ALA A 45 -9.55 13.36 -4.33
CA ALA A 45 -10.12 14.71 -4.25
C ALA A 45 -10.14 15.42 -5.61
N ILE A 46 -9.10 15.21 -6.43
CA ILE A 46 -9.04 15.73 -7.81
C ILE A 46 -10.12 15.04 -8.67
N GLY A 47 -10.25 13.72 -8.57
CA GLY A 47 -11.26 12.94 -9.28
C GLY A 47 -12.67 13.39 -8.91
N PHE A 48 -12.97 13.59 -7.63
CA PHE A 48 -14.29 14.03 -7.16
C PHE A 48 -14.67 15.43 -7.68
N LYS A 49 -13.69 16.35 -7.79
CA LYS A 49 -13.93 17.65 -8.44
C LYS A 49 -14.32 17.50 -9.91
N ALA A 50 -13.79 16.49 -10.60
CA ALA A 50 -14.15 16.15 -11.98
C ALA A 50 -15.42 15.27 -12.07
N ARG A 51 -16.11 14.98 -10.97
CA ARG A 51 -17.25 14.07 -10.86
C ARG A 51 -16.93 12.64 -11.31
N ILE A 52 -15.69 12.20 -11.08
CA ILE A 52 -15.23 10.84 -11.32
C ILE A 52 -15.10 10.14 -9.97
N TYR A 53 -15.87 9.07 -9.79
CA TYR A 53 -15.92 8.32 -8.54
C TYR A 53 -15.07 7.05 -8.63
N ASN A 54 -13.80 7.18 -8.26
CA ASN A 54 -12.87 6.06 -8.23
C ASN A 54 -12.89 5.38 -6.84
N ILE A 55 -13.44 4.17 -6.76
CA ILE A 55 -13.40 3.33 -5.54
C ILE A 55 -12.22 2.35 -5.58
N GLY A 56 -11.54 2.24 -6.72
CA GLY A 56 -10.44 1.30 -6.95
C GLY A 56 -9.04 1.83 -6.65
N ALA A 57 -8.89 2.89 -5.87
CA ALA A 57 -7.58 3.47 -5.55
C ALA A 57 -6.65 2.50 -4.81
N GLU A 58 -7.22 1.59 -4.00
CA GLU A 58 -6.48 0.50 -3.37
C GLU A 58 -5.83 -0.42 -4.42
N GLY A 59 -6.57 -0.79 -5.47
CA GLY A 59 -6.03 -1.60 -6.57
C GLY A 59 -4.89 -0.91 -7.32
N GLN A 60 -4.97 0.40 -7.51
CA GLN A 60 -3.90 1.20 -8.09
C GLN A 60 -2.65 1.20 -7.21
N LEU A 61 -2.83 1.33 -5.88
CA LEU A 61 -1.73 1.24 -4.91
C LEU A 61 -1.09 -0.15 -4.94
N ILE A 62 -1.89 -1.21 -4.94
CA ILE A 62 -1.40 -2.60 -4.99
C ILE A 62 -0.57 -2.84 -6.25
N VAL A 63 -1.07 -2.49 -7.43
CA VAL A 63 -0.33 -2.71 -8.69
C VAL A 63 0.89 -1.82 -8.76
N GLY A 64 0.82 -0.59 -8.25
CA GLY A 64 1.98 0.27 -8.09
C GLY A 64 3.05 -0.36 -7.17
N ALA A 65 2.63 -0.90 -6.03
CA ALA A 65 3.53 -1.60 -5.10
C ALA A 65 4.15 -2.85 -5.74
N LEU A 66 3.38 -3.61 -6.52
CA LEU A 66 3.91 -4.76 -7.28
C LEU A 66 4.94 -4.31 -8.32
N ALA A 67 4.69 -3.23 -9.06
CA ALA A 67 5.63 -2.73 -10.06
C ALA A 67 6.94 -2.23 -9.42
N GLY A 68 6.85 -1.45 -8.33
CA GLY A 68 8.01 -0.99 -7.57
C GLY A 68 8.74 -2.14 -6.87
N GLY A 69 8.00 -3.04 -6.22
CA GLY A 69 8.54 -4.23 -5.56
C GLY A 69 9.26 -5.18 -6.53
N GLY A 70 8.76 -5.30 -7.76
CA GLY A 70 9.44 -6.07 -8.82
C GLY A 70 10.84 -5.54 -9.14
N ILE A 71 11.02 -4.22 -9.17
CA ILE A 71 12.34 -3.59 -9.32
C ILE A 71 13.20 -3.86 -8.08
N ALA A 72 12.63 -3.77 -6.88
CA ALA A 72 13.33 -4.04 -5.63
C ALA A 72 13.88 -5.47 -5.57
N ILE A 73 13.05 -6.46 -5.90
CA ILE A 73 13.45 -7.88 -5.88
C ILE A 73 14.51 -8.18 -6.94
N GLN A 74 14.41 -7.58 -8.13
CA GLN A 74 15.29 -7.90 -9.25
C GLN A 74 16.63 -7.16 -9.20
N PHE A 75 16.68 -5.94 -8.66
CA PHE A 75 17.86 -5.08 -8.71
C PHE A 75 18.34 -4.57 -7.34
N GLY A 76 17.64 -4.92 -6.25
CA GLY A 76 17.95 -4.44 -4.91
C GLY A 76 19.37 -4.80 -4.45
N ASP A 77 19.86 -5.98 -4.81
CA ASP A 77 21.20 -6.47 -4.45
C ASP A 77 22.34 -5.68 -5.12
N SER A 78 22.05 -4.92 -6.18
CA SER A 78 23.07 -4.13 -6.88
C SER A 78 23.64 -2.97 -6.05
N GLY A 79 22.94 -2.51 -5.00
CA GLY A 79 23.31 -1.34 -4.19
C GLY A 79 23.40 -0.04 -4.99
N ALA A 80 22.87 -0.02 -6.21
CA ALA A 80 22.98 1.13 -7.10
C ALA A 80 21.99 2.24 -6.73
N ALA A 81 22.43 3.48 -6.68
CA ALA A 81 21.61 4.64 -6.31
C ALA A 81 20.38 4.88 -7.19
N TRP A 82 20.33 4.30 -8.40
CA TRP A 82 19.18 4.42 -9.31
C TRP A 82 18.01 3.53 -8.93
N VAL A 83 18.21 2.49 -8.07
CA VAL A 83 17.16 1.51 -7.73
C VAL A 83 15.97 2.17 -7.05
N LEU A 84 16.20 3.00 -6.03
CA LEU A 84 15.13 3.70 -5.33
C LEU A 84 14.31 4.63 -6.24
N PRO A 85 14.92 5.53 -7.04
CA PRO A 85 14.17 6.31 -8.03
C PRO A 85 13.40 5.46 -9.04
N ALA A 86 13.99 4.34 -9.49
CA ALA A 86 13.34 3.43 -10.43
C ALA A 86 12.12 2.73 -9.80
N MET A 87 12.21 2.31 -8.53
CA MET A 87 11.08 1.74 -7.79
C MET A 87 9.91 2.73 -7.69
N VAL A 88 10.20 4.00 -7.34
CA VAL A 88 9.17 5.05 -7.24
C VAL A 88 8.52 5.31 -8.61
N LEU A 89 9.32 5.43 -9.67
CA LEU A 89 8.82 5.63 -11.03
C LEU A 89 8.00 4.42 -11.52
N ALA A 90 8.51 3.21 -11.32
CA ALA A 90 7.79 1.99 -11.70
C ALA A 90 6.46 1.88 -10.95
N GLY A 91 6.46 2.21 -9.65
CA GLY A 91 5.24 2.25 -8.83
C GLY A 91 4.23 3.25 -9.34
N ALA A 92 4.68 4.48 -9.62
CA ALA A 92 3.82 5.53 -10.16
C ALA A 92 3.24 5.16 -11.53
N VAL A 93 4.07 4.64 -12.44
CA VAL A 93 3.65 4.20 -13.77
C VAL A 93 2.71 3.00 -13.67
N GLY A 94 3.03 1.99 -12.86
CA GLY A 94 2.18 0.82 -12.66
C GLY A 94 0.79 1.17 -12.14
N GLY A 95 0.71 2.01 -11.09
CA GLY A 95 -0.55 2.52 -10.57
C GLY A 95 -1.33 3.37 -11.57
N ALA A 96 -0.64 4.24 -12.32
CA ALA A 96 -1.26 5.06 -13.36
C ALA A 96 -1.82 4.22 -14.52
N LEU A 97 -1.08 3.23 -15.00
CA LEU A 97 -1.54 2.32 -16.05
C LEU A 97 -2.75 1.51 -15.60
N TRP A 98 -2.75 1.05 -14.35
CA TRP A 98 -3.91 0.37 -13.78
C TRP A 98 -5.13 1.28 -13.72
N GLY A 99 -4.96 2.52 -13.28
CA GLY A 99 -6.02 3.54 -13.28
C GLY A 99 -6.47 3.97 -14.68
N ALA A 100 -5.63 3.85 -15.69
CA ALA A 100 -5.99 4.14 -17.07
C ALA A 100 -7.03 3.15 -17.66
N ILE A 101 -7.08 1.90 -17.15
CA ILE A 101 -8.03 0.88 -17.61
C ILE A 101 -9.49 1.36 -17.43
N PRO A 102 -9.96 1.69 -16.22
CA PRO A 102 -11.33 2.16 -16.02
C PRO A 102 -11.60 3.50 -16.71
N ALA A 103 -10.58 4.37 -16.79
CA ALA A 103 -10.70 5.63 -17.53
C ALA A 103 -10.97 5.40 -19.02
N LEU A 104 -10.26 4.44 -19.64
CA LEU A 104 -10.47 4.05 -21.02
C LEU A 104 -11.86 3.41 -21.23
N LEU A 105 -12.27 2.53 -20.33
CA LEU A 105 -13.59 1.90 -20.36
C LEU A 105 -14.71 2.95 -20.26
N LYS A 106 -14.54 3.96 -19.40
CA LYS A 106 -15.48 5.07 -19.27
C LYS A 106 -15.56 5.89 -20.55
N THR A 107 -14.43 6.29 -21.10
CA THR A 107 -14.39 7.23 -22.25
C THR A 107 -14.78 6.57 -23.57
N ARG A 108 -14.47 5.29 -23.76
CA ARG A 108 -14.74 4.57 -25.02
C ARG A 108 -16.07 3.81 -25.02
N PHE A 109 -16.47 3.27 -23.89
CA PHE A 109 -17.61 2.37 -23.78
C PHE A 109 -18.70 2.91 -22.83
N ASN A 110 -18.49 4.10 -22.25
CA ASN A 110 -19.37 4.69 -21.25
C ASN A 110 -19.69 3.73 -20.08
N ALA A 111 -18.71 2.87 -19.72
CA ALA A 111 -18.84 1.97 -18.60
C ALA A 111 -18.95 2.77 -17.29
N GLU A 112 -19.63 2.20 -16.32
CA GLU A 112 -19.75 2.83 -15.00
C GLU A 112 -18.45 2.71 -14.22
N GLU A 113 -17.86 3.87 -13.88
CA GLU A 113 -16.50 3.94 -13.27
C GLU A 113 -16.45 3.34 -11.88
N THR A 114 -17.49 3.51 -11.07
CA THR A 114 -17.55 3.00 -9.70
C THR A 114 -17.42 1.48 -9.67
N LEU A 115 -18.22 0.82 -10.51
CA LEU A 115 -18.21 -0.64 -10.60
C LEU A 115 -16.92 -1.18 -11.20
N THR A 116 -16.43 -0.58 -12.29
CA THR A 116 -15.21 -1.03 -12.96
C THR A 116 -13.98 -0.85 -12.08
N THR A 117 -13.87 0.26 -11.35
CA THR A 117 -12.73 0.49 -10.43
C THR A 117 -12.78 -0.46 -9.24
N LEU A 118 -13.96 -0.76 -8.70
CA LEU A 118 -14.13 -1.73 -7.62
C LEU A 118 -13.71 -3.15 -8.07
N MET A 119 -14.17 -3.58 -9.24
CA MET A 119 -13.81 -4.89 -9.79
C MET A 119 -12.29 -5.02 -10.01
N LEU A 120 -11.66 -3.97 -10.54
CA LEU A 120 -10.21 -3.93 -10.72
C LEU A 120 -9.44 -3.94 -9.40
N ALA A 121 -9.99 -3.41 -8.30
CA ALA A 121 -9.39 -3.53 -6.98
C ALA A 121 -9.32 -5.00 -6.52
N TYR A 122 -10.40 -5.78 -6.73
CA TYR A 122 -10.39 -7.22 -6.45
C TYR A 122 -9.37 -7.98 -7.32
N VAL A 123 -9.31 -7.65 -8.62
CA VAL A 123 -8.32 -8.27 -9.52
C VAL A 123 -6.89 -7.96 -9.05
N ALA A 124 -6.61 -6.72 -8.63
CA ALA A 124 -5.32 -6.34 -8.08
C ALA A 124 -4.96 -7.13 -6.80
N SER A 125 -5.92 -7.31 -5.90
CA SER A 125 -5.73 -8.10 -4.68
C SER A 125 -5.45 -9.58 -4.97
N LEU A 126 -6.13 -10.16 -5.97
CA LEU A 126 -5.85 -11.51 -6.43
C LEU A 126 -4.46 -11.62 -7.09
N LEU A 127 -4.06 -10.60 -7.87
CA LEU A 127 -2.72 -10.53 -8.46
C LEU A 127 -1.63 -10.46 -7.38
N LEU A 128 -1.83 -9.63 -6.34
CA LEU A 128 -0.93 -9.57 -5.19
C LEU A 128 -0.82 -10.95 -4.52
N SER A 129 -1.96 -11.58 -4.25
CA SER A 129 -1.99 -12.92 -3.65
C SER A 129 -1.25 -13.94 -4.50
N TYR A 130 -1.44 -13.91 -5.81
CA TYR A 130 -0.73 -14.79 -6.75
C TYR A 130 0.78 -14.57 -6.70
N MET A 131 1.24 -13.31 -6.70
CA MET A 131 2.67 -12.99 -6.67
C MET A 131 3.33 -13.42 -5.37
N VAL A 132 2.68 -13.15 -4.22
CA VAL A 132 3.23 -13.46 -2.89
C VAL A 132 3.20 -14.96 -2.58
N ASN A 133 2.20 -15.70 -3.06
CA ASN A 133 2.13 -17.16 -2.86
C ASN A 133 2.86 -17.96 -3.95
N GLY A 134 3.26 -17.31 -5.03
CA GLY A 134 3.92 -17.94 -6.18
C GLY A 134 5.31 -17.37 -6.46
N PRO A 135 5.47 -16.50 -7.49
CA PRO A 135 6.80 -16.10 -7.98
C PRO A 135 7.66 -15.35 -6.97
N TRP A 136 7.06 -14.62 -6.02
CA TRP A 136 7.77 -13.81 -5.02
C TRP A 136 7.76 -14.41 -3.63
N ARG A 137 7.27 -15.63 -3.51
CA ARG A 137 7.17 -16.30 -2.22
C ARG A 137 8.55 -16.45 -1.58
N ASP A 138 8.64 -16.11 -0.29
CA ASP A 138 9.81 -16.35 0.52
C ASP A 138 9.96 -17.85 0.82
N PRO A 139 11.05 -18.51 0.39
CA PRO A 139 11.28 -19.92 0.69
C PRO A 139 11.45 -20.21 2.18
N GLU A 140 11.93 -19.23 2.97
CA GLU A 140 12.18 -19.34 4.41
C GLU A 140 10.96 -18.92 5.26
N GLY A 141 9.91 -18.42 4.64
CA GLY A 141 8.73 -17.82 5.30
C GLY A 141 7.79 -18.81 5.99
N MET A 142 8.20 -20.05 6.29
CA MET A 142 7.41 -21.06 7.03
C MET A 142 5.94 -21.17 6.60
N ASN A 143 5.67 -21.06 5.30
CA ASN A 143 4.33 -21.11 4.69
C ASN A 143 3.45 -19.85 4.95
N PHE A 144 3.98 -18.79 5.55
CA PHE A 144 3.28 -17.52 5.60
C PHE A 144 3.25 -16.86 4.20
N PRO A 145 2.17 -16.16 3.86
CA PRO A 145 2.05 -15.42 2.60
C PRO A 145 2.87 -14.13 2.66
N GLN A 146 4.18 -14.26 2.46
CA GLN A 146 5.12 -13.15 2.41
C GLN A 146 6.05 -13.28 1.22
N SER A 147 6.44 -12.13 0.67
CA SER A 147 7.47 -12.07 -0.37
C SER A 147 8.86 -12.19 0.21
N VAL A 148 9.84 -12.50 -0.62
CA VAL A 148 11.25 -12.35 -0.26
C VAL A 148 11.53 -10.95 0.26
N MET A 149 12.44 -10.85 1.25
CA MET A 149 12.84 -9.56 1.84
C MET A 149 13.58 -8.72 0.79
N PHE A 150 13.33 -7.43 0.80
CA PHE A 150 14.08 -6.50 -0.05
C PHE A 150 15.51 -6.34 0.48
N ALA A 151 16.47 -6.26 -0.43
CA ALA A 151 17.85 -5.96 -0.08
C ALA A 151 18.01 -4.52 0.42
N ASP A 152 19.06 -4.27 1.21
CA ASP A 152 19.34 -2.95 1.80
C ASP A 152 19.38 -1.81 0.76
N GLY A 153 19.84 -2.09 -0.46
CA GLY A 153 19.87 -1.12 -1.56
C GLY A 153 18.49 -0.71 -2.08
N ALA A 154 17.43 -1.44 -1.73
CA ALA A 154 16.04 -1.16 -2.09
C ALA A 154 15.24 -0.57 -0.91
N LEU A 155 15.88 -0.31 0.22
CA LEU A 155 15.24 0.29 1.39
C LEU A 155 15.47 1.82 1.40
N PHE A 156 14.41 2.56 1.75
CA PHE A 156 14.55 3.99 2.00
C PHE A 156 15.32 4.24 3.29
N PRO A 157 16.12 5.33 3.37
CA PRO A 157 16.83 5.67 4.59
C PRO A 157 15.84 5.99 5.72
N ILE A 158 16.15 5.51 6.92
CA ILE A 158 15.34 5.79 8.12
C ILE A 158 15.43 7.29 8.44
N LEU A 159 14.30 7.98 8.47
CA LEU A 159 14.23 9.41 8.74
C LEU A 159 14.23 9.75 10.23
N LEU A 160 13.74 8.85 11.07
CA LEU A 160 13.66 9.03 12.52
C LEU A 160 14.34 7.84 13.22
N GLU A 161 15.42 8.10 13.95
CA GLU A 161 16.10 7.06 14.74
C GLU A 161 15.14 6.40 15.74
N GLY A 162 15.19 5.07 15.82
CA GLY A 162 14.30 4.28 16.68
C GLY A 162 12.86 4.12 16.16
N SER A 163 12.59 4.50 14.93
CA SER A 163 11.29 4.31 14.27
C SER A 163 11.44 3.52 12.96
N ARG A 164 10.31 3.18 12.33
CA ARG A 164 10.28 2.58 10.99
C ARG A 164 9.89 3.59 9.90
N VAL A 165 9.97 4.89 10.21
CA VAL A 165 9.66 5.96 9.24
C VAL A 165 10.83 6.10 8.27
N ASN A 166 10.62 5.76 7.02
CA ASN A 166 11.56 5.80 5.92
C ASN A 166 10.90 6.33 4.63
#